data_7e6632ba5372152826a5bfb83e68ad7e
#
_entry.id   7e6632ba5372152826a5bfb83e68ad7e
#
_cell.length_a   1.000
_cell.length_b   1.000
_cell.length_c   1.000
_cell.angle_alpha   90.00
_cell.angle_beta   90.00
_cell.angle_gamma   90.00
#
_symmetry.space_group_name_H-M   'P 1'
#
loop_
_entity.id
_entity.type
_entity.pdbx_description
1 polymer ?
#
loop_
_entity_poly.entity_id
_entity_poly.type
_entity_poly.pdbx_seq_one_letter_code
_entity_poly.pdbx_strand_id
1 'polypeptide(L)'
;MFDLNHYLKERAQLIELALARSVDNLVDTPAGAAARLTEAMRYSLLAGGKRLRPILALASCEAVGGDLAAAMDLACAVEMIHTYSLIHDDLPCMDDDDFRRGRPTNHKVYGDALATLAGDALLTDAFKVLARATGAGVAAAVVLETIEELAGAAGSAGMVGGQVIDLLGEGKSKTLEELEELHGRKTGALFLASVRGGARMGGASASQIESLDAYARALGLAFQVVDDLLDVQGTPEQLGKRTQKDSERGKATYPAILGVERSLDLARELESRAHRALASFDDRAIALRELATFVVERKL
;
A
#
# COMPACT_ATOMS: atom_id res chain seq x y z
N MET A 1 -17.62 9.06 -20.15
CA MET A 1 -17.23 9.53 -18.80
C MET A 1 -16.53 8.38 -18.11
N PHE A 2 -15.38 8.57 -17.51
CA PHE A 2 -14.65 7.53 -16.79
C PHE A 2 -15.41 7.18 -15.50
N ASP A 3 -15.55 5.87 -15.24
CA ASP A 3 -16.19 5.36 -14.01
C ASP A 3 -15.11 4.73 -13.12
N LEU A 4 -14.70 5.48 -12.11
CA LEU A 4 -13.68 5.03 -11.15
C LEU A 4 -14.12 3.78 -10.38
N ASN A 5 -15.39 3.67 -9.98
CA ASN A 5 -15.86 2.51 -9.22
C ASN A 5 -15.78 1.22 -10.06
N HIS A 6 -16.15 1.32 -11.33
CA HIS A 6 -16.02 0.21 -12.27
C HIS A 6 -14.54 -0.17 -12.46
N TYR A 7 -13.67 0.82 -12.68
CA TYR A 7 -12.22 0.62 -12.83
C TYR A 7 -11.61 -0.06 -11.60
N LEU A 8 -11.90 0.45 -10.40
CA LEU A 8 -11.39 -0.13 -9.15
C LEU A 8 -11.82 -1.59 -8.98
N LYS A 9 -13.08 -1.89 -9.27
CA LYS A 9 -13.63 -3.24 -9.17
C LYS A 9 -12.96 -4.20 -10.16
N GLU A 10 -12.81 -3.78 -11.41
CA GLU A 10 -12.15 -4.58 -12.45
C GLU A 10 -10.69 -4.85 -12.11
N ARG A 11 -9.92 -3.81 -11.73
CA ARG A 11 -8.51 -3.97 -11.37
C ARG A 11 -8.32 -4.81 -10.11
N ALA A 12 -9.19 -4.64 -9.11
CA ALA A 12 -9.16 -5.47 -7.90
C ALA A 12 -9.41 -6.95 -8.24
N GLN A 13 -10.36 -7.27 -9.12
CA GLN A 13 -10.61 -8.64 -9.55
C GLN A 13 -9.40 -9.28 -10.27
N LEU A 14 -8.75 -8.53 -11.17
CA LEU A 14 -7.54 -9.01 -11.85
C LEU A 14 -6.42 -9.28 -10.86
N ILE A 15 -6.21 -8.38 -9.90
CA ILE A 15 -5.20 -8.51 -8.84
C ILE A 15 -5.49 -9.72 -7.94
N GLU A 16 -6.74 -9.91 -7.51
CA GLU A 16 -7.13 -11.06 -6.66
C GLU A 16 -6.85 -12.40 -7.36
N LEU A 17 -7.17 -12.50 -8.66
CA LEU A 17 -6.86 -13.69 -9.44
C LEU A 17 -5.35 -13.92 -9.58
N ALA A 18 -4.57 -12.86 -9.79
CA ALA A 18 -3.12 -12.94 -9.91
C ALA A 18 -2.47 -13.32 -8.57
N LEU A 19 -2.92 -12.74 -7.45
CA LEU A 19 -2.45 -13.06 -6.10
C LEU A 19 -2.72 -14.54 -5.75
N ALA A 20 -3.93 -15.05 -6.03
CA ALA A 20 -4.28 -16.44 -5.79
C ALA A 20 -3.33 -17.39 -6.55
N ARG A 21 -3.12 -17.11 -7.86
CA ARG A 21 -2.19 -17.90 -8.70
C ARG A 21 -0.75 -17.79 -8.20
N SER A 22 -0.33 -16.59 -7.76
CA SER A 22 1.03 -16.38 -7.27
C SER A 22 1.33 -17.25 -6.07
N VAL A 23 0.43 -17.31 -5.07
CA VAL A 23 0.62 -18.17 -3.89
C VAL A 23 0.53 -19.65 -4.25
N ASP A 24 -0.39 -20.07 -5.11
CA ASP A 24 -0.52 -21.46 -5.53
C ASP A 24 0.75 -21.97 -6.24
N ASN A 25 1.45 -21.09 -6.97
CA ASN A 25 2.69 -21.40 -7.69
C ASN A 25 3.96 -21.29 -6.84
N LEU A 26 3.86 -20.87 -5.58
CA LEU A 26 5.02 -20.74 -4.68
C LEU A 26 5.38 -22.04 -3.97
N VAL A 27 4.40 -22.94 -3.81
CA VAL A 27 4.56 -24.18 -3.03
C VAL A 27 4.41 -25.38 -3.95
N ASP A 28 5.49 -26.12 -4.14
CA ASP A 28 5.51 -27.33 -4.98
C ASP A 28 4.79 -28.54 -4.35
N THR A 29 4.42 -28.45 -3.06
CA THR A 29 3.80 -29.59 -2.37
C THR A 29 2.71 -29.12 -1.39
N PRO A 30 1.43 -29.33 -1.71
CA PRO A 30 0.33 -28.88 -0.85
C PRO A 30 0.02 -29.82 0.32
N ALA A 31 0.92 -30.74 0.71
CA ALA A 31 0.68 -31.71 1.75
C ALA A 31 1.57 -31.53 2.98
N GLY A 32 1.03 -31.79 4.19
CA GLY A 32 1.76 -31.74 5.45
C GLY A 32 1.82 -30.37 6.12
N ALA A 33 2.81 -30.16 6.97
CA ALA A 33 2.95 -28.92 7.77
C ALA A 33 3.10 -27.66 6.93
N ALA A 34 3.76 -27.74 5.77
CA ALA A 34 3.91 -26.61 4.84
C ALA A 34 2.58 -26.13 4.24
N ALA A 35 1.58 -27.00 4.11
CA ALA A 35 0.24 -26.60 3.65
C ALA A 35 -0.41 -25.58 4.60
N ARG A 36 -0.20 -25.72 5.91
CA ARG A 36 -0.72 -24.77 6.90
C ARG A 36 -0.11 -23.37 6.77
N LEU A 37 1.15 -23.27 6.37
CA LEU A 37 1.78 -21.98 6.07
C LEU A 37 1.08 -21.30 4.89
N THR A 38 0.85 -22.05 3.80
CA THR A 38 0.14 -21.54 2.62
C THR A 38 -1.29 -21.12 2.97
N GLU A 39 -2.00 -21.89 3.80
CA GLU A 39 -3.34 -21.51 4.29
C GLU A 39 -3.30 -20.19 5.06
N ALA A 40 -2.33 -20.00 5.98
CA ALA A 40 -2.18 -18.79 6.75
C ALA A 40 -1.82 -17.58 5.87
N MET A 41 -0.92 -17.75 4.87
CA MET A 41 -0.61 -16.71 3.88
C MET A 41 -1.87 -16.32 3.10
N ARG A 42 -2.59 -17.29 2.53
CA ARG A 42 -3.83 -17.06 1.75
C ARG A 42 -4.92 -16.40 2.58
N TYR A 43 -5.07 -16.80 3.84
CA TYR A 43 -6.08 -16.27 4.75
C TYR A 43 -6.04 -14.74 4.84
N SER A 44 -4.86 -14.16 4.97
CA SER A 44 -4.68 -12.69 5.04
C SER A 44 -4.58 -12.04 3.66
N LEU A 45 -3.85 -12.64 2.73
CA LEU A 45 -3.63 -12.06 1.40
C LEU A 45 -4.93 -11.95 0.60
N LEU A 46 -5.80 -12.95 0.68
CA LEU A 46 -7.07 -13.01 -0.04
C LEU A 46 -8.28 -12.56 0.81
N ALA A 47 -8.04 -11.88 1.92
CA ALA A 47 -9.10 -11.34 2.77
C ALA A 47 -9.83 -10.11 2.16
N GLY A 48 -9.58 -9.78 0.91
CA GLY A 48 -10.12 -8.60 0.24
C GLY A 48 -9.41 -7.30 0.66
N GLY A 49 -10.06 -6.17 0.40
CA GLY A 49 -9.56 -4.84 0.70
C GLY A 49 -9.59 -3.92 -0.52
N LYS A 50 -9.20 -2.66 -0.34
CA LYS A 50 -9.25 -1.64 -1.41
C LYS A 50 -8.21 -1.86 -2.52
N ARG A 51 -7.19 -2.68 -2.28
CA ARG A 51 -6.10 -2.96 -3.23
C ARG A 51 -5.47 -1.72 -3.86
N LEU A 52 -5.40 -0.62 -3.12
CA LEU A 52 -5.00 0.67 -3.66
C LEU A 52 -3.57 0.68 -4.20
N ARG A 53 -2.62 0.09 -3.47
CA ARG A 53 -1.19 0.05 -3.89
C ARG A 53 -0.99 -0.73 -5.18
N PRO A 54 -1.49 -1.98 -5.33
CA PRO A 54 -1.38 -2.68 -6.60
C PRO A 54 -2.16 -2.00 -7.72
N ILE A 55 -3.32 -1.37 -7.46
CA ILE A 55 -4.04 -0.59 -8.47
C ILE A 55 -3.22 0.61 -8.94
N LEU A 56 -2.53 1.30 -8.03
CA LEU A 56 -1.62 2.40 -8.39
C LEU A 56 -0.47 1.92 -9.28
N ALA A 57 0.10 0.73 -9.03
CA ALA A 57 1.13 0.17 -9.91
C ALA A 57 0.59 -0.06 -11.33
N LEU A 58 -0.59 -0.66 -11.45
CA LEU A 58 -1.23 -0.90 -12.75
C LEU A 58 -1.61 0.42 -13.45
N ALA A 59 -2.24 1.35 -12.73
CA ALA A 59 -2.66 2.65 -13.28
C ALA A 59 -1.46 3.50 -13.76
N SER A 60 -0.32 3.40 -13.07
CA SER A 60 0.91 4.10 -13.47
C SER A 60 1.54 3.48 -14.72
N CYS A 61 1.47 2.17 -14.87
CA CYS A 61 1.86 1.47 -16.09
C CYS A 61 0.97 1.89 -17.28
N GLU A 62 -0.34 1.93 -17.09
CA GLU A 62 -1.30 2.40 -18.11
C GLU A 62 -1.05 3.86 -18.49
N ALA A 63 -0.79 4.73 -17.51
CA ALA A 63 -0.57 6.16 -17.74
C ALA A 63 0.61 6.46 -18.67
N VAL A 64 1.59 5.58 -18.72
CA VAL A 64 2.74 5.70 -19.63
C VAL A 64 2.58 4.89 -20.92
N GLY A 65 1.45 4.18 -21.09
CA GLY A 65 1.13 3.38 -22.27
C GLY A 65 1.69 1.95 -22.22
N GLY A 66 2.06 1.46 -21.06
CA GLY A 66 2.52 0.09 -20.84
C GLY A 66 1.37 -0.91 -20.79
N ASP A 67 1.70 -2.18 -21.00
CA ASP A 67 0.76 -3.30 -20.84
C ASP A 67 0.63 -3.67 -19.36
N LEU A 68 -0.58 -3.93 -18.90
CA LEU A 68 -0.86 -4.37 -17.53
C LEU A 68 -0.09 -5.63 -17.12
N ALA A 69 0.17 -6.53 -18.06
CA ALA A 69 0.93 -7.75 -17.81
C ALA A 69 2.35 -7.44 -17.32
N ALA A 70 2.96 -6.35 -17.78
CA ALA A 70 4.30 -5.94 -17.37
C ALA A 70 4.36 -5.55 -15.89
N ALA A 71 3.30 -4.95 -15.35
CA ALA A 71 3.24 -4.47 -13.95
C ALA A 71 2.50 -5.41 -13.00
N MET A 72 1.90 -6.52 -13.48
CA MET A 72 1.06 -7.39 -12.65
C MET A 72 1.86 -8.08 -11.53
N ASP A 73 3.06 -8.58 -11.83
CA ASP A 73 3.91 -9.22 -10.82
C ASP A 73 4.38 -8.22 -9.75
N LEU A 74 4.65 -6.97 -10.14
CA LEU A 74 4.90 -5.88 -9.17
C LEU A 74 3.66 -5.60 -8.32
N ALA A 75 2.48 -5.52 -8.91
CA ALA A 75 1.22 -5.30 -8.19
C ALA A 75 0.99 -6.41 -7.15
N CYS A 76 1.24 -7.66 -7.50
CA CYS A 76 1.18 -8.77 -6.57
C CYS A 76 2.23 -8.64 -5.45
N ALA A 77 3.48 -8.34 -5.78
CA ALA A 77 4.58 -8.21 -4.82
C ALA A 77 4.32 -7.10 -3.80
N VAL A 78 3.85 -5.94 -4.26
CA VAL A 78 3.49 -4.81 -3.37
C VAL A 78 2.38 -5.19 -2.41
N GLU A 79 1.35 -5.90 -2.86
CA GLU A 79 0.24 -6.33 -1.98
C GLU A 79 0.69 -7.43 -1.01
N MET A 80 1.59 -8.34 -1.41
CA MET A 80 2.21 -9.31 -0.50
C MET A 80 3.01 -8.63 0.60
N ILE A 81 3.81 -7.62 0.25
CA ILE A 81 4.57 -6.79 1.20
C ILE A 81 3.62 -6.02 2.13
N HIS A 82 2.58 -5.41 1.60
CA HIS A 82 1.58 -4.76 2.45
C HIS A 82 0.87 -5.74 3.38
N THR A 83 0.56 -6.95 2.90
CA THR A 83 -0.16 -7.95 3.70
C THR A 83 0.71 -8.49 4.83
N TYR A 84 2.00 -8.77 4.59
CA TYR A 84 2.88 -9.22 5.67
C TYR A 84 2.95 -8.16 6.79
N SER A 85 3.06 -6.88 6.43
CA SER A 85 3.12 -5.82 7.44
C SER A 85 1.86 -5.78 8.31
N LEU A 86 0.69 -6.00 7.70
CA LEU A 86 -0.57 -6.08 8.45
C LEU A 86 -0.63 -7.32 9.37
N ILE A 87 -0.11 -8.48 8.93
CA ILE A 87 -0.05 -9.68 9.76
C ILE A 87 0.84 -9.43 10.98
N HIS A 88 2.02 -8.82 10.78
CA HIS A 88 2.96 -8.54 11.86
C HIS A 88 2.46 -7.43 12.77
N ASP A 89 1.85 -6.37 12.24
CA ASP A 89 1.25 -5.31 13.05
C ASP A 89 0.15 -5.83 13.98
N ASP A 90 -0.61 -6.85 13.55
CA ASP A 90 -1.68 -7.44 14.36
C ASP A 90 -1.17 -8.34 15.52
N LEU A 91 0.12 -8.74 15.56
CA LEU A 91 0.65 -9.63 16.58
C LEU A 91 0.56 -9.04 18.00
N PRO A 92 0.50 -9.90 19.06
CA PRO A 92 0.43 -9.44 20.46
C PRO A 92 1.61 -8.58 20.90
N CYS A 93 2.77 -8.69 20.26
CA CYS A 93 3.94 -7.86 20.52
C CYS A 93 3.94 -6.52 19.80
N MET A 94 2.91 -6.25 18.99
CA MET A 94 2.73 -5.05 18.19
C MET A 94 1.39 -4.36 18.57
N ASP A 95 0.42 -4.31 17.66
CA ASP A 95 -0.87 -3.65 17.91
C ASP A 95 -1.87 -4.50 18.71
N ASP A 96 -1.65 -5.82 18.82
CA ASP A 96 -2.51 -6.80 19.50
C ASP A 96 -3.98 -6.70 19.05
N ASP A 97 -4.19 -6.65 17.73
CA ASP A 97 -5.52 -6.53 17.16
C ASP A 97 -6.18 -7.90 16.94
N ASP A 98 -7.41 -8.07 17.47
CA ASP A 98 -8.17 -9.30 17.32
C ASP A 98 -8.86 -9.45 15.97
N PHE A 99 -9.19 -8.32 15.31
CA PHE A 99 -9.96 -8.29 14.06
C PHE A 99 -9.35 -7.33 13.04
N ARG A 100 -9.32 -7.78 11.78
CA ARG A 100 -8.94 -6.97 10.62
C ARG A 100 -9.88 -7.25 9.43
N ARG A 101 -10.41 -6.20 8.80
CA ARG A 101 -11.37 -6.32 7.69
C ARG A 101 -12.60 -7.17 8.06
N GLY A 102 -13.07 -7.08 9.31
CA GLY A 102 -14.23 -7.81 9.82
C GLY A 102 -14.01 -9.31 10.08
N ARG A 103 -12.75 -9.80 10.01
CA ARG A 103 -12.37 -11.20 10.28
C ARG A 103 -11.33 -11.25 11.41
N PRO A 104 -11.26 -12.36 12.18
CA PRO A 104 -10.18 -12.57 13.14
C PRO A 104 -8.81 -12.41 12.46
N THR A 105 -7.85 -11.84 13.17
CA THR A 105 -6.48 -11.67 12.67
C THR A 105 -5.76 -13.01 12.52
N ASN A 106 -4.67 -13.02 11.77
CA ASN A 106 -3.96 -14.26 11.42
C ASN A 106 -3.51 -15.03 12.67
N HIS A 107 -2.95 -14.33 13.66
CA HIS A 107 -2.47 -14.95 14.90
C HIS A 107 -3.62 -15.55 15.75
N LYS A 108 -4.82 -14.99 15.69
CA LYS A 108 -5.99 -15.56 16.37
C LYS A 108 -6.46 -16.89 15.76
N VAL A 109 -6.23 -17.07 14.46
CA VAL A 109 -6.66 -18.29 13.73
C VAL A 109 -5.57 -19.37 13.74
N TYR A 110 -4.31 -18.97 13.55
CA TYR A 110 -3.19 -19.89 13.31
C TYR A 110 -2.16 -19.92 14.44
N GLY A 111 -2.25 -19.00 15.42
CA GLY A 111 -1.28 -18.79 16.48
C GLY A 111 -0.11 -17.90 16.06
N ASP A 112 0.56 -17.31 17.04
CA ASP A 112 1.58 -16.27 16.85
C ASP A 112 2.75 -16.72 15.97
N ALA A 113 3.25 -17.94 16.22
CA ALA A 113 4.40 -18.49 15.49
C ALA A 113 4.10 -18.66 14.00
N LEU A 114 2.92 -19.22 13.65
CA LEU A 114 2.59 -19.44 12.24
C LEU A 114 2.21 -18.13 11.54
N ALA A 115 1.61 -17.18 12.25
CA ALA A 115 1.35 -15.83 11.73
C ALA A 115 2.67 -15.10 11.42
N THR A 116 3.65 -15.16 12.32
CA THR A 116 4.99 -14.60 12.06
C THR A 116 5.61 -15.20 10.80
N LEU A 117 5.63 -16.54 10.71
CA LEU A 117 6.19 -17.23 9.55
C LEU A 117 5.41 -16.96 8.24
N ALA A 118 4.09 -16.75 8.32
CA ALA A 118 3.29 -16.37 7.15
C ALA A 118 3.66 -14.97 6.64
N GLY A 119 3.93 -14.04 7.55
CA GLY A 119 4.46 -12.72 7.20
C GLY A 119 5.84 -12.80 6.55
N ASP A 120 6.78 -13.55 7.17
CA ASP A 120 8.13 -13.75 6.63
C ASP A 120 8.12 -14.35 5.23
N ALA A 121 7.26 -15.36 5.01
CA ALA A 121 7.11 -16.01 3.72
C ALA A 121 6.55 -15.05 2.67
N LEU A 122 5.49 -14.28 2.99
CA LEU A 122 4.94 -13.27 2.08
C LEU A 122 5.96 -12.21 1.70
N LEU A 123 6.75 -11.71 2.66
CA LEU A 123 7.81 -10.75 2.40
C LEU A 123 8.86 -11.31 1.45
N THR A 124 9.37 -12.51 1.71
CA THR A 124 10.41 -13.15 0.91
C THR A 124 9.90 -13.49 -0.49
N ASP A 125 8.73 -14.11 -0.57
CA ASP A 125 8.12 -14.55 -1.83
C ASP A 125 7.66 -13.40 -2.71
N ALA A 126 7.42 -12.21 -2.18
CA ALA A 126 7.11 -11.02 -2.96
C ALA A 126 8.22 -10.72 -3.98
N PHE A 127 9.50 -10.83 -3.58
CA PHE A 127 10.63 -10.62 -4.49
C PHE A 127 10.77 -11.74 -5.53
N LYS A 128 10.43 -12.98 -5.16
CA LYS A 128 10.37 -14.11 -6.10
C LYS A 128 9.27 -13.89 -7.16
N VAL A 129 8.11 -13.36 -6.74
CA VAL A 129 7.01 -13.02 -7.67
C VAL A 129 7.44 -11.90 -8.59
N LEU A 130 7.99 -10.79 -8.07
CA LEU A 130 8.45 -9.66 -8.88
C LEU A 130 9.50 -10.07 -9.91
N ALA A 131 10.42 -10.96 -9.56
CA ALA A 131 11.45 -11.45 -10.49
C ALA A 131 10.87 -12.19 -11.72
N ARG A 132 9.62 -12.69 -11.66
CA ARG A 132 8.93 -13.35 -12.78
C ARG A 132 8.51 -12.38 -13.89
N ALA A 133 8.48 -11.06 -13.63
CA ALA A 133 8.11 -10.06 -14.64
C ALA A 133 8.99 -10.10 -15.90
N THR A 134 10.20 -10.68 -15.82
CA THR A 134 11.02 -10.98 -17.00
C THR A 134 10.31 -11.91 -17.99
N GLY A 135 9.46 -12.83 -17.51
CA GLY A 135 8.63 -13.72 -18.31
C GLY A 135 7.47 -12.98 -19.03
N ALA A 136 7.08 -11.81 -18.54
CA ALA A 136 6.12 -10.91 -19.20
C ALA A 136 6.79 -9.95 -20.22
N GLY A 137 8.06 -10.16 -20.52
CA GLY A 137 8.80 -9.36 -21.51
C GLY A 137 9.47 -8.10 -20.96
N VAL A 138 9.43 -7.88 -19.64
CA VAL A 138 10.15 -6.76 -19.03
C VAL A 138 11.65 -7.05 -18.97
N ALA A 139 12.47 -6.07 -19.36
CA ALA A 139 13.91 -6.22 -19.36
C ALA A 139 14.45 -6.52 -17.95
N ALA A 140 15.38 -7.47 -17.82
CA ALA A 140 15.92 -7.89 -16.53
C ALA A 140 16.53 -6.74 -15.71
N ALA A 141 17.14 -5.76 -16.37
CA ALA A 141 17.66 -4.55 -15.71
C ALA A 141 16.53 -3.74 -15.03
N VAL A 142 15.39 -3.57 -15.70
CA VAL A 142 14.20 -2.87 -15.17
C VAL A 142 13.63 -3.61 -13.96
N VAL A 143 13.57 -4.96 -14.05
CA VAL A 143 13.09 -5.79 -12.95
C VAL A 143 14.04 -5.67 -11.74
N LEU A 144 15.34 -5.71 -11.95
CA LEU A 144 16.34 -5.58 -10.88
C LEU A 144 16.27 -4.22 -10.19
N GLU A 145 16.19 -3.12 -10.94
CA GLU A 145 16.01 -1.77 -10.39
C GLU A 145 14.70 -1.66 -9.57
N THR A 146 13.63 -2.29 -10.05
CA THR A 146 12.35 -2.30 -9.34
C THR A 146 12.41 -3.13 -8.06
N ILE A 147 13.15 -4.25 -8.05
CA ILE A 147 13.41 -5.06 -6.85
C ILE A 147 14.18 -4.23 -5.81
N GLU A 148 15.27 -3.57 -6.23
CA GLU A 148 16.09 -2.72 -5.35
C GLU A 148 15.24 -1.61 -4.70
N GLU A 149 14.43 -0.94 -5.50
CA GLU A 149 13.56 0.13 -5.03
C GLU A 149 12.48 -0.37 -4.06
N LEU A 150 11.81 -1.48 -4.40
CA LEU A 150 10.79 -2.08 -3.54
C LEU A 150 11.40 -2.59 -2.22
N ALA A 151 12.59 -3.16 -2.26
CA ALA A 151 13.32 -3.58 -1.06
C ALA A 151 13.68 -2.39 -0.17
N GLY A 152 14.15 -1.27 -0.75
CA GLY A 152 14.40 -0.02 -0.02
C GLY A 152 13.13 0.56 0.61
N ALA A 153 12.02 0.56 -0.15
CA ALA A 153 10.73 1.08 0.32
C ALA A 153 10.09 0.21 1.41
N ALA A 154 10.27 -1.10 1.38
CA ALA A 154 9.76 -2.02 2.40
C ALA A 154 10.67 -2.12 3.63
N GLY A 155 11.97 -1.91 3.46
CA GLY A 155 13.01 -2.19 4.44
C GLY A 155 13.25 -1.11 5.49
N SER A 156 14.46 -1.11 6.06
CA SER A 156 14.87 -0.22 7.16
C SER A 156 14.86 1.26 6.81
N ALA A 157 15.08 1.61 5.54
CA ALA A 157 14.98 3.00 5.07
C ALA A 157 13.54 3.46 4.80
N GLY A 158 12.60 2.53 4.62
CA GLY A 158 11.20 2.76 4.31
C GLY A 158 10.25 2.31 5.41
N MET A 159 9.30 1.42 5.04
CA MET A 159 8.16 1.02 5.88
C MET A 159 8.57 0.46 7.24
N VAL A 160 9.53 -0.47 7.32
CA VAL A 160 10.00 -1.03 8.59
C VAL A 160 10.64 0.05 9.46
N GLY A 161 11.49 0.92 8.87
CA GLY A 161 12.06 2.07 9.59
C GLY A 161 10.99 3.04 10.10
N GLY A 162 9.97 3.31 9.29
CA GLY A 162 8.81 4.10 9.70
C GLY A 162 8.04 3.47 10.86
N GLN A 163 7.86 2.15 10.86
CA GLN A 163 7.23 1.43 11.96
C GLN A 163 8.03 1.53 13.26
N VAL A 164 9.35 1.49 13.20
CA VAL A 164 10.22 1.72 14.38
C VAL A 164 10.05 3.15 14.94
N ILE A 165 10.00 4.16 14.04
CA ILE A 165 9.76 5.56 14.46
C ILE A 165 8.38 5.70 15.12
N ASP A 166 7.38 4.99 14.61
CA ASP A 166 6.02 5.00 15.16
C ASP A 166 6.01 4.41 16.58
N LEU A 167 6.53 3.18 16.75
CA LEU A 167 6.60 2.50 18.05
C LEU A 167 7.38 3.27 19.11
N LEU A 168 8.58 3.78 18.77
CA LEU A 168 9.42 4.52 19.72
C LEU A 168 8.87 5.94 20.01
N GLY A 169 7.96 6.39 19.18
CA GLY A 169 7.30 7.70 19.28
C GLY A 169 5.96 7.68 19.99
N GLU A 170 5.45 6.54 20.42
CA GLU A 170 4.18 6.46 21.18
C GLU A 170 4.24 7.26 22.48
N GLY A 171 3.18 8.01 22.76
CA GLY A 171 3.10 8.88 23.93
C GLY A 171 4.01 10.12 23.91
N LYS A 172 4.70 10.39 22.79
CA LYS A 172 5.54 11.59 22.63
C LYS A 172 4.90 12.57 21.66
N SER A 173 5.03 13.87 21.96
CA SER A 173 4.67 14.92 21.00
C SER A 173 5.65 14.89 19.83
N LYS A 174 5.15 15.08 18.62
CA LYS A 174 5.94 15.21 17.39
C LYS A 174 5.73 16.58 16.76
N THR A 175 6.73 17.10 16.11
CA THR A 175 6.58 18.23 15.18
C THR A 175 5.89 17.76 13.90
N LEU A 176 5.41 18.71 13.08
CA LEU A 176 4.83 18.38 11.77
C LEU A 176 5.86 17.66 10.86
N GLU A 177 7.11 18.10 10.87
CA GLU A 177 8.20 17.52 10.08
C GLU A 177 8.47 16.06 10.49
N GLU A 178 8.51 15.78 11.81
CA GLU A 178 8.67 14.41 12.33
C GLU A 178 7.48 13.51 11.97
N LEU A 179 6.27 14.05 11.95
CA LEU A 179 5.07 13.34 11.52
C LEU A 179 5.10 13.05 10.02
N GLU A 180 5.49 14.03 9.20
CA GLU A 180 5.66 13.85 7.76
C GLU A 180 6.75 12.83 7.43
N GLU A 181 7.88 12.84 8.15
CA GLU A 181 8.93 11.83 7.99
C GLU A 181 8.42 10.43 8.32
N LEU A 182 7.74 10.26 9.45
CA LEU A 182 7.12 9.00 9.85
C LEU A 182 6.20 8.46 8.75
N HIS A 183 5.24 9.27 8.31
CA HIS A 183 4.26 8.85 7.31
C HIS A 183 4.87 8.67 5.93
N GLY A 184 5.87 9.48 5.58
CA GLY A 184 6.64 9.33 4.36
C GLY A 184 7.34 7.97 4.28
N ARG A 185 7.89 7.49 5.39
CA ARG A 185 8.55 6.18 5.49
C ARG A 185 7.53 5.05 5.62
N LYS A 186 6.66 5.09 6.62
CA LYS A 186 5.74 3.99 6.97
C LYS A 186 4.73 3.70 5.86
N THR A 187 4.21 4.74 5.23
CA THR A 187 3.14 4.64 4.22
C THR A 187 3.59 5.11 2.84
N GLY A 188 4.20 6.29 2.76
CA GLY A 188 4.54 6.95 1.50
C GLY A 188 5.56 6.19 0.66
N ALA A 189 6.53 5.54 1.28
CA ALA A 189 7.56 4.78 0.57
C ALA A 189 6.98 3.68 -0.31
N LEU A 190 6.00 2.92 0.20
CA LEU A 190 5.37 1.86 -0.57
C LEU A 190 4.41 2.39 -1.65
N PHE A 191 3.77 3.55 -1.42
CA PHE A 191 3.01 4.26 -2.47
C PHE A 191 3.94 4.69 -3.61
N LEU A 192 5.08 5.28 -3.28
CA LEU A 192 6.08 5.71 -4.26
C LEU A 192 6.61 4.53 -5.07
N ALA A 193 7.00 3.44 -4.41
CA ALA A 193 7.49 2.23 -5.08
C ALA A 193 6.43 1.60 -5.99
N SER A 194 5.14 1.63 -5.60
CA SER A 194 4.04 1.15 -6.43
C SER A 194 3.91 1.96 -7.71
N VAL A 195 3.85 3.28 -7.60
CA VAL A 195 3.66 4.21 -8.74
C VAL A 195 4.89 4.21 -9.65
N ARG A 196 6.08 4.43 -9.09
CA ARG A 196 7.33 4.49 -9.84
C ARG A 196 7.63 3.16 -10.51
N GLY A 197 7.52 2.06 -9.77
CA GLY A 197 7.76 0.72 -10.30
C GLY A 197 6.79 0.36 -11.42
N GLY A 198 5.48 0.66 -11.26
CA GLY A 198 4.49 0.45 -12.31
C GLY A 198 4.81 1.24 -13.58
N ALA A 199 5.18 2.51 -13.45
CA ALA A 199 5.59 3.35 -14.56
C ALA A 199 6.86 2.80 -15.25
N ARG A 200 7.88 2.41 -14.47
CA ARG A 200 9.11 1.84 -14.99
C ARG A 200 8.86 0.54 -15.76
N MET A 201 8.03 -0.35 -15.22
CA MET A 201 7.61 -1.58 -15.91
C MET A 201 6.87 -1.28 -17.22
N GLY A 202 6.11 -0.17 -17.27
CA GLY A 202 5.42 0.32 -18.46
C GLY A 202 6.32 1.03 -19.48
N GLY A 203 7.61 1.20 -19.20
CA GLY A 203 8.56 1.85 -20.12
C GLY A 203 8.57 3.38 -20.04
N ALA A 204 8.26 3.95 -18.88
CA ALA A 204 8.25 5.41 -18.65
C ALA A 204 9.59 6.07 -18.97
N SER A 205 9.54 7.27 -19.53
CA SER A 205 10.69 8.15 -19.65
C SER A 205 11.11 8.74 -18.29
N ALA A 206 12.33 9.27 -18.17
CA ALA A 206 12.80 9.90 -16.93
C ALA A 206 11.88 11.06 -16.48
N SER A 207 11.38 11.87 -17.40
CA SER A 207 10.47 12.97 -17.09
C SER A 207 9.10 12.50 -16.61
N GLN A 208 8.60 11.37 -17.13
CA GLN A 208 7.37 10.75 -16.65
C GLN A 208 7.56 10.17 -15.24
N ILE A 209 8.71 9.53 -14.95
CA ILE A 209 9.04 9.04 -13.60
C ILE A 209 9.08 10.21 -12.62
N GLU A 210 9.75 11.32 -12.93
CA GLU A 210 9.80 12.50 -12.06
C GLU A 210 8.40 13.05 -11.74
N SER A 211 7.54 13.15 -12.73
CA SER A 211 6.16 13.59 -12.57
C SER A 211 5.34 12.63 -11.70
N LEU A 212 5.49 11.32 -11.93
CA LEU A 212 4.78 10.29 -11.16
C LEU A 212 5.33 10.17 -9.73
N ASP A 213 6.60 10.48 -9.50
CA ASP A 213 7.15 10.61 -8.16
C ASP A 213 6.51 11.75 -7.37
N ALA A 214 6.37 12.91 -8.00
CA ALA A 214 5.70 14.06 -7.40
C ALA A 214 4.23 13.74 -7.08
N TYR A 215 3.53 13.04 -8.00
CA TYR A 215 2.18 12.52 -7.79
C TYR A 215 2.12 11.56 -6.58
N ALA A 216 2.99 10.56 -6.54
CA ALA A 216 2.97 9.53 -5.50
C ALA A 216 3.25 10.10 -4.11
N ARG A 217 4.18 11.06 -3.99
CA ARG A 217 4.47 11.75 -2.72
C ARG A 217 3.27 12.55 -2.25
N ALA A 218 2.62 13.31 -3.13
CA ALA A 218 1.43 14.07 -2.78
C ALA A 218 0.27 13.15 -2.37
N LEU A 219 0.03 12.07 -3.12
CA LEU A 219 -1.04 11.11 -2.84
C LEU A 219 -0.81 10.34 -1.53
N GLY A 220 0.42 9.88 -1.27
CA GLY A 220 0.75 9.12 -0.06
C GLY A 220 0.58 9.97 1.20
N LEU A 221 0.96 11.25 1.14
CA LEU A 221 0.75 12.19 2.24
C LEU A 221 -0.74 12.52 2.41
N ALA A 222 -1.47 12.80 1.32
CA ALA A 222 -2.91 13.05 1.35
C ALA A 222 -3.66 11.85 1.96
N PHE A 223 -3.26 10.62 1.59
CA PHE A 223 -3.86 9.41 2.14
C PHE A 223 -3.77 9.37 3.66
N GLN A 224 -2.63 9.74 4.23
CA GLN A 224 -2.43 9.72 5.67
C GLN A 224 -3.15 10.86 6.38
N VAL A 225 -3.10 12.08 5.83
CA VAL A 225 -3.86 13.23 6.38
C VAL A 225 -5.35 12.90 6.46
N VAL A 226 -5.91 12.27 5.41
CA VAL A 226 -7.33 11.89 5.38
C VAL A 226 -7.61 10.70 6.32
N ASP A 227 -6.69 9.75 6.46
CA ASP A 227 -6.85 8.62 7.41
C ASP A 227 -6.93 9.14 8.85
N ASP A 228 -6.07 10.08 9.22
CA ASP A 228 -6.08 10.75 10.53
C ASP A 228 -7.37 11.57 10.77
N LEU A 229 -7.85 12.28 9.73
CA LEU A 229 -9.13 13.01 9.80
C LEU A 229 -10.31 12.06 10.02
N LEU A 230 -10.32 10.93 9.31
CA LEU A 230 -11.37 9.91 9.43
C LEU A 230 -11.34 9.24 10.81
N ASP A 231 -10.18 9.05 11.43
CA ASP A 231 -10.09 8.49 12.79
C ASP A 231 -10.72 9.42 13.84
N VAL A 232 -10.60 10.75 13.63
CA VAL A 232 -11.20 11.77 14.53
C VAL A 232 -12.68 11.99 14.28
N GLN A 233 -13.14 11.98 13.02
CA GLN A 233 -14.51 12.37 12.62
C GLN A 233 -15.41 11.19 12.28
N GLY A 234 -14.85 10.02 11.99
CA GLY A 234 -15.58 8.85 11.54
C GLY A 234 -16.30 8.12 12.67
N THR A 235 -17.34 7.37 12.31
CA THR A 235 -17.99 6.42 13.22
C THR A 235 -17.46 5.00 13.00
N PRO A 236 -17.49 4.13 14.03
CA PRO A 236 -17.07 2.73 13.91
C PRO A 236 -17.77 1.98 12.77
N GLU A 237 -19.05 2.31 12.52
CA GLU A 237 -19.87 1.69 11.46
C GLU A 237 -19.37 2.08 10.06
N GLN A 238 -18.87 3.31 9.89
CA GLN A 238 -18.35 3.81 8.60
C GLN A 238 -16.96 3.26 8.29
N LEU A 239 -16.11 3.08 9.31
CA LEU A 239 -14.71 2.71 9.13
C LEU A 239 -14.46 1.20 9.21
N GLY A 240 -15.42 0.41 9.74
CA GLY A 240 -15.26 -1.03 9.93
C GLY A 240 -14.14 -1.42 10.91
N LYS A 241 -13.63 -0.45 11.70
CA LYS A 241 -12.62 -0.61 12.76
C LYS A 241 -12.98 0.33 13.94
N ARG A 242 -12.38 0.09 15.10
CA ARG A 242 -12.52 1.04 16.23
C ARG A 242 -11.94 2.39 15.83
N THR A 243 -12.68 3.47 16.14
CA THR A 243 -12.25 4.87 16.00
C THR A 243 -11.54 5.33 17.27
N GLN A 244 -10.81 6.47 17.18
CA GLN A 244 -10.08 7.10 18.29
C GLN A 244 -8.94 6.26 18.89
N LYS A 245 -8.50 5.19 18.21
CA LYS A 245 -7.35 4.38 18.62
C LYS A 245 -6.07 5.21 18.74
N ASP A 246 -5.86 6.13 17.81
CA ASP A 246 -4.67 6.97 17.78
C ASP A 246 -4.64 7.96 18.95
N SER A 247 -5.77 8.50 19.34
CA SER A 247 -5.87 9.36 20.52
C SER A 247 -5.72 8.59 21.85
N GLU A 248 -6.27 7.37 21.94
CA GLU A 248 -6.12 6.48 23.09
C GLU A 248 -4.66 6.06 23.33
N ARG A 249 -3.88 5.88 22.25
CA ARG A 249 -2.46 5.54 22.28
C ARG A 249 -1.54 6.76 22.35
N GLY A 250 -2.09 7.98 22.37
CA GLY A 250 -1.32 9.21 22.39
C GLY A 250 -0.47 9.41 21.14
N LYS A 251 -0.92 8.88 19.99
CA LYS A 251 -0.24 9.07 18.70
C LYS A 251 -0.42 10.51 18.20
N ALA A 252 0.63 11.08 17.65
CA ALA A 252 0.57 12.36 16.97
C ALA A 252 -0.18 12.19 15.64
N THR A 253 -1.15 13.08 15.35
CA THR A 253 -1.94 13.10 14.11
C THR A 253 -1.97 14.50 13.53
N TYR A 254 -2.27 14.63 12.22
CA TYR A 254 -2.41 15.93 11.57
C TYR A 254 -3.48 16.80 12.26
N PRO A 255 -4.70 16.30 12.58
CA PRO A 255 -5.68 17.10 13.30
C PRO A 255 -5.25 17.54 14.70
N ALA A 256 -4.42 16.74 15.38
CA ALA A 256 -3.89 17.11 16.70
C ALA A 256 -2.86 18.25 16.63
N ILE A 257 -2.04 18.28 15.56
CA ILE A 257 -0.98 19.30 15.39
C ILE A 257 -1.53 20.56 14.71
N LEU A 258 -2.31 20.43 13.66
CA LEU A 258 -2.76 21.55 12.80
C LEU A 258 -4.20 22.02 13.09
N GLY A 259 -4.99 21.19 13.76
CA GLY A 259 -6.43 21.34 13.81
C GLY A 259 -7.11 20.74 12.56
N VAL A 260 -8.41 20.45 12.69
CA VAL A 260 -9.22 19.78 11.65
C VAL A 260 -9.30 20.60 10.36
N GLU A 261 -9.59 21.91 10.45
CA GLU A 261 -9.75 22.78 9.26
C GLU A 261 -8.45 22.84 8.43
N ARG A 262 -7.32 23.06 9.09
CA ARG A 262 -6.04 23.14 8.39
C ARG A 262 -5.61 21.80 7.81
N SER A 263 -5.97 20.68 8.45
CA SER A 263 -5.74 19.34 7.91
C SER A 263 -6.59 19.08 6.66
N LEU A 264 -7.83 19.56 6.61
CA LEU A 264 -8.69 19.52 5.42
C LEU A 264 -8.08 20.34 4.27
N ASP A 265 -7.59 21.55 4.56
CA ASP A 265 -6.94 22.40 3.57
C ASP A 265 -5.68 21.75 3.03
N LEU A 266 -4.88 21.14 3.91
CA LEU A 266 -3.67 20.40 3.50
C LEU A 266 -4.02 19.23 2.56
N ALA A 267 -5.08 18.48 2.86
CA ALA A 267 -5.53 17.40 1.98
C ALA A 267 -5.90 17.91 0.58
N ARG A 268 -6.61 19.03 0.46
CA ARG A 268 -6.97 19.68 -0.82
C ARG A 268 -5.75 20.22 -1.55
N GLU A 269 -4.79 20.82 -0.83
CA GLU A 269 -3.51 21.28 -1.41
C GLU A 269 -2.74 20.10 -2.02
N LEU A 270 -2.69 18.95 -1.32
CA LEU A 270 -2.02 17.74 -1.78
C LEU A 270 -2.72 17.13 -2.99
N GLU A 271 -4.06 17.07 -3.02
CA GLU A 271 -4.82 16.69 -4.21
C GLU A 271 -4.45 17.57 -5.41
N SER A 272 -4.47 18.90 -5.22
CA SER A 272 -4.08 19.85 -6.27
C SER A 272 -2.65 19.64 -6.75
N ARG A 273 -1.71 19.27 -5.85
CA ARG A 273 -0.32 18.94 -6.23
C ARG A 273 -0.28 17.64 -7.06
N ALA A 274 -1.04 16.62 -6.66
CA ALA A 274 -1.13 15.37 -7.41
C ALA A 274 -1.68 15.60 -8.83
N HIS A 275 -2.75 16.38 -8.98
CA HIS A 275 -3.28 16.75 -10.30
C HIS A 275 -2.29 17.52 -11.16
N ARG A 276 -1.57 18.51 -10.59
CA ARG A 276 -0.54 19.27 -11.33
C ARG A 276 0.60 18.39 -11.79
N ALA A 277 1.01 17.41 -11.01
CA ALA A 277 2.04 16.45 -11.39
C ALA A 277 1.67 15.64 -12.65
N LEU A 278 0.38 15.43 -12.89
CA LEU A 278 -0.13 14.71 -14.05
C LEU A 278 -0.52 15.62 -15.23
N ALA A 279 -0.20 16.91 -15.20
CA ALA A 279 -0.64 17.86 -16.22
C ALA A 279 -0.07 17.57 -17.62
N SER A 280 1.11 16.94 -17.72
CA SER A 280 1.73 16.56 -18.99
C SER A 280 1.26 15.22 -19.56
N PHE A 281 0.44 14.45 -18.81
CA PHE A 281 -0.09 13.17 -19.24
C PHE A 281 -1.41 13.35 -19.99
N ASP A 282 -1.67 12.48 -20.96
CA ASP A 282 -2.93 12.39 -21.68
C ASP A 282 -4.04 11.67 -20.87
N ASP A 283 -5.09 11.23 -21.56
CA ASP A 283 -6.24 10.56 -20.95
C ASP A 283 -5.91 9.19 -20.34
N ARG A 284 -4.77 8.58 -20.66
CA ARG A 284 -4.32 7.34 -20.02
C ARG A 284 -4.06 7.51 -18.53
N ALA A 285 -3.78 8.72 -18.07
CA ALA A 285 -3.61 9.03 -16.66
C ALA A 285 -4.93 9.37 -15.92
N ILE A 286 -6.11 9.19 -16.57
CA ILE A 286 -7.40 9.54 -15.97
C ILE A 286 -7.64 8.77 -14.66
N ALA A 287 -7.27 7.49 -14.61
CA ALA A 287 -7.40 6.69 -13.39
C ALA A 287 -6.58 7.25 -12.21
N LEU A 288 -5.36 7.73 -12.46
CA LEU A 288 -4.53 8.36 -11.43
C LEU A 288 -5.12 9.69 -10.94
N ARG A 289 -5.71 10.50 -11.85
CA ARG A 289 -6.39 11.75 -11.46
C ARG A 289 -7.58 11.47 -10.57
N GLU A 290 -8.45 10.57 -10.99
CA GLU A 290 -9.63 10.18 -10.22
C GLU A 290 -9.28 9.51 -8.89
N LEU A 291 -8.17 8.75 -8.82
CA LEU A 291 -7.66 8.19 -7.57
C LEU A 291 -7.19 9.27 -6.60
N ALA A 292 -6.58 10.37 -7.07
CA ALA A 292 -6.18 11.47 -6.21
C ALA A 292 -7.40 12.14 -5.57
N THR A 293 -8.43 12.45 -6.35
CA THR A 293 -9.70 12.99 -5.86
C THR A 293 -10.40 12.00 -4.91
N PHE A 294 -10.49 10.72 -5.29
CA PHE A 294 -11.10 9.68 -4.46
C PHE A 294 -10.45 9.54 -3.08
N VAL A 295 -9.13 9.64 -2.99
CA VAL A 295 -8.40 9.54 -1.71
C VAL A 295 -8.79 10.69 -0.79
N VAL A 296 -8.99 11.89 -1.31
CA VAL A 296 -9.32 13.09 -0.52
C VAL A 296 -10.82 13.16 -0.20
N GLU A 297 -11.67 12.78 -1.16
CA GLU A 297 -13.13 12.80 -1.01
C GLU A 297 -13.72 11.57 -0.31
N ARG A 298 -12.89 10.59 0.09
CA ARG A 298 -13.36 9.48 0.93
C ARG A 298 -14.16 10.07 2.08
N LYS A 299 -15.45 9.69 2.20
CA LYS A 299 -16.41 10.28 3.13
C LYS A 299 -15.73 10.66 4.45
N LEU A 300 -15.44 11.94 4.51
CA LEU A 300 -15.18 12.70 5.72
C LEU A 300 -16.51 12.97 6.38
#